data_70d19c90c7b97e214e984e57a3f78513
#
_entry.id   70d19c90c7b97e214e984e57a3f78513
#
_cell.length_a   1.000
_cell.length_b   1.000
_cell.length_c   1.000
_cell.angle_alpha   90.00
_cell.angle_beta   90.00
_cell.angle_gamma   90.00
#
_symmetry.space_group_name_H-M   'P 1'
#
loop_
_entity.id
_entity.type
_entity.pdbx_description
1 polymer ?
#
loop_
_entity_poly.entity_id
_entity_poly.type
_entity_poly.pdbx_seq_one_letter_code
_entity_poly.pdbx_strand_id
1 'polypeptide(L)'
;MFGTALGIVSGLAGGLTDEIVMRVTDLFLAFPGFILAAAIAATLGPSLQHTVLALAVVFWPWYTRLIRGQVLSLREREFVLAARVARAGTVWIATRHMARNVLSILVVQVSLDVGYAILATSSLSFLGLGAQPPSPEWGAIVAEGRSYIQTAWWWSTFAGIALALTVLGFNLLGDGLRDWIDPRLRGSIGGLQE
;
A
#
# COMPACT_ATOMS: atom_id res chain seq x y z
N MET A 1 5.03 -6.89 2.60
CA MET A 1 6.26 -7.59 3.05
C MET A 1 7.23 -7.89 1.91
N PHE A 2 6.82 -8.55 0.80
CA PHE A 2 7.70 -8.87 -0.33
C PHE A 2 8.38 -7.64 -0.95
N GLY A 3 7.59 -6.63 -1.36
CA GLY A 3 8.13 -5.38 -1.92
C GLY A 3 9.07 -4.62 -0.98
N THR A 4 8.77 -4.64 0.32
CA THR A 4 9.65 -4.04 1.34
C THR A 4 11.03 -4.72 1.38
N ALA A 5 11.05 -6.05 1.37
CA ALA A 5 12.30 -6.81 1.37
C ALA A 5 13.13 -6.51 0.11
N LEU A 6 12.49 -6.52 -1.06
CA LEU A 6 13.14 -6.16 -2.33
C LEU A 6 13.67 -4.73 -2.33
N GLY A 7 12.91 -3.77 -1.78
CA GLY A 7 13.36 -2.37 -1.66
C GLY A 7 14.58 -2.20 -0.76
N ILE A 8 14.63 -2.91 0.36
CA ILE A 8 15.80 -2.91 1.25
C ILE A 8 17.02 -3.53 0.55
N VAL A 9 16.84 -4.70 -0.07
CA VAL A 9 17.93 -5.39 -0.78
C VAL A 9 18.45 -4.52 -1.93
N SER A 10 17.59 -4.00 -2.78
CA SER A 10 17.91 -3.12 -3.90
C SER A 10 18.67 -1.88 -3.43
N GLY A 11 18.13 -1.17 -2.43
CA GLY A 11 18.75 0.06 -1.91
C GLY A 11 20.11 -0.15 -1.21
N LEU A 12 20.37 -1.31 -0.60
CA LEU A 12 21.62 -1.61 0.05
C LEU A 12 22.68 -2.20 -0.88
N ALA A 13 22.30 -3.16 -1.72
CA ALA A 13 23.22 -3.85 -2.62
C ALA A 13 23.74 -2.92 -3.73
N GLY A 14 22.85 -2.12 -4.32
CA GLY A 14 23.21 -1.28 -5.47
C GLY A 14 23.62 -2.09 -6.71
N GLY A 15 24.26 -1.43 -7.67
CA GLY A 15 24.82 -2.06 -8.86
C GLY A 15 23.78 -2.90 -9.65
N LEU A 16 24.21 -4.06 -10.15
CA LEU A 16 23.38 -4.93 -11.00
C LEU A 16 22.13 -5.45 -10.28
N THR A 17 22.21 -5.73 -8.98
CA THR A 17 21.06 -6.19 -8.20
C THR A 17 19.98 -5.12 -8.16
N ASP A 18 20.36 -3.89 -7.91
CA ASP A 18 19.43 -2.75 -7.92
C ASP A 18 18.82 -2.55 -9.31
N GLU A 19 19.64 -2.60 -10.34
CA GLU A 19 19.17 -2.43 -11.72
C GLU A 19 18.14 -3.51 -12.11
N ILE A 20 18.41 -4.79 -11.84
CA ILE A 20 17.47 -5.87 -12.15
C ILE A 20 16.16 -5.70 -11.40
N VAL A 21 16.21 -5.48 -10.07
CA VAL A 21 15.01 -5.30 -9.25
C VAL A 21 14.20 -4.11 -9.76
N MET A 22 14.85 -3.00 -10.09
CA MET A 22 14.14 -1.82 -10.57
C MET A 22 13.57 -2.00 -11.97
N ARG A 23 14.26 -2.71 -12.89
CA ARG A 23 13.71 -3.03 -14.21
C ARG A 23 12.44 -3.86 -14.11
N VAL A 24 12.44 -4.90 -13.27
CA VAL A 24 11.23 -5.70 -13.03
C VAL A 24 10.13 -4.84 -12.41
N THR A 25 10.47 -4.01 -11.43
CA THR A 25 9.54 -3.06 -10.81
C THR A 25 8.91 -2.12 -11.84
N ASP A 26 9.73 -1.57 -12.74
CA ASP A 26 9.31 -0.64 -13.79
C ASP A 26 8.38 -1.30 -14.81
N LEU A 27 8.63 -2.56 -15.16
CA LEU A 27 7.73 -3.33 -16.04
C LEU A 27 6.32 -3.44 -15.46
N PHE A 28 6.20 -3.74 -14.16
CA PHE A 28 4.89 -3.80 -13.51
C PHE A 28 4.23 -2.42 -13.44
N LEU A 29 4.98 -1.38 -13.11
CA LEU A 29 4.47 -0.01 -12.97
C LEU A 29 4.17 0.68 -14.32
N ALA A 30 4.61 0.11 -15.44
CA ALA A 30 4.24 0.57 -16.77
C ALA A 30 2.76 0.29 -17.10
N PHE A 31 2.15 -0.69 -16.44
CA PHE A 31 0.73 -0.97 -16.59
C PHE A 31 -0.09 -0.16 -15.57
N PRO A 32 -1.28 0.34 -15.97
CA PRO A 32 -2.23 0.89 -15.01
C PRO A 32 -2.62 -0.17 -13.97
N GLY A 33 -2.27 0.06 -12.69
CA GLY A 33 -2.34 -0.98 -11.64
C GLY A 33 -3.73 -1.61 -11.50
N PHE A 34 -4.80 -0.80 -11.52
CA PHE A 34 -6.16 -1.33 -11.42
C PHE A 34 -6.54 -2.22 -12.61
N ILE A 35 -6.13 -1.85 -13.83
CA ILE A 35 -6.40 -2.64 -15.05
C ILE A 35 -5.64 -3.97 -14.99
N LEU A 36 -4.38 -3.95 -14.55
CA LEU A 36 -3.58 -5.16 -14.38
C LEU A 36 -4.20 -6.09 -13.31
N ALA A 37 -4.65 -5.53 -12.17
CA ALA A 37 -5.34 -6.30 -11.15
C ALA A 37 -6.64 -6.92 -11.66
N ALA A 38 -7.44 -6.16 -12.43
CA ALA A 38 -8.66 -6.67 -13.05
C ALA A 38 -8.37 -7.81 -14.04
N ALA A 39 -7.33 -7.68 -14.87
CA ALA A 39 -6.93 -8.72 -15.81
C ALA A 39 -6.50 -10.02 -15.07
N ILE A 40 -5.70 -9.88 -14.02
CA ILE A 40 -5.28 -11.04 -13.19
C ILE A 40 -6.49 -11.68 -12.51
N ALA A 41 -7.36 -10.89 -11.89
CA ALA A 41 -8.56 -11.40 -11.22
C ALA A 41 -9.49 -12.12 -12.20
N ALA A 42 -9.66 -11.59 -13.42
CA ALA A 42 -10.48 -12.22 -14.48
C ALA A 42 -9.94 -13.59 -14.91
N THR A 43 -8.60 -13.74 -14.98
CA THR A 43 -7.99 -15.05 -15.35
C THR A 43 -8.09 -16.08 -14.24
N LEU A 44 -8.08 -15.64 -12.98
CA LEU A 44 -8.21 -16.52 -11.81
C LEU A 44 -9.66 -16.92 -11.52
N GLY A 45 -10.61 -16.20 -12.10
CA GLY A 45 -12.04 -16.38 -11.88
C GLY A 45 -12.59 -15.54 -10.70
N PRO A 46 -13.92 -15.27 -10.72
CA PRO A 46 -14.56 -14.39 -9.74
C PRO A 46 -14.47 -14.93 -8.31
N SER A 47 -13.76 -14.24 -7.44
CA SER A 47 -13.63 -14.57 -6.01
C SER A 47 -12.97 -13.40 -5.27
N LEU A 48 -13.41 -13.15 -4.02
CA LEU A 48 -12.78 -12.17 -3.15
C LEU A 48 -11.27 -12.49 -2.93
N GLN A 49 -10.95 -13.77 -2.77
CA GLN A 49 -9.56 -14.20 -2.57
C GLN A 49 -8.69 -13.93 -3.79
N HIS A 50 -9.20 -14.21 -5.00
CA HIS A 50 -8.48 -13.94 -6.25
C HIS A 50 -8.27 -12.45 -6.46
N THR A 51 -9.26 -11.63 -6.11
CA THR A 51 -9.15 -10.16 -6.16
C THR A 51 -8.06 -9.65 -5.22
N VAL A 52 -8.03 -10.15 -3.98
CA VAL A 52 -6.99 -9.77 -3.00
C VAL A 52 -5.60 -10.22 -3.48
N LEU A 53 -5.48 -11.42 -4.04
CA LEU A 53 -4.22 -11.91 -4.63
C LEU A 53 -3.78 -11.06 -5.82
N ALA A 54 -4.69 -10.72 -6.72
CA ALA A 54 -4.41 -9.86 -7.87
C ALA A 54 -3.88 -8.49 -7.44
N LEU A 55 -4.54 -7.86 -6.45
CA LEU A 55 -4.09 -6.59 -5.87
C LEU A 55 -2.71 -6.74 -5.22
N ALA A 56 -2.47 -7.81 -4.45
CA ALA A 56 -1.17 -8.03 -3.81
C ALA A 56 -0.03 -8.16 -4.82
N VAL A 57 -0.28 -8.83 -5.97
CA VAL A 57 0.68 -8.96 -7.08
C VAL A 57 0.95 -7.62 -7.77
N VAL A 58 0.00 -6.69 -7.75
CA VAL A 58 0.14 -5.37 -8.39
C VAL A 58 0.76 -4.34 -7.46
N PHE A 59 0.58 -4.46 -6.13
CA PHE A 59 1.04 -3.45 -5.18
C PHE A 59 2.52 -3.56 -4.77
N TRP A 60 3.15 -4.74 -4.87
CA TRP A 60 4.52 -4.92 -4.39
C TRP A 60 5.56 -3.99 -5.05
N PRO A 61 5.43 -3.61 -6.35
CA PRO A 61 6.41 -2.73 -6.99
C PRO A 61 6.42 -1.32 -6.41
N TRP A 62 5.22 -0.80 -6.04
CA TRP A 62 5.10 0.47 -5.36
C TRP A 62 5.88 0.50 -4.05
N TYR A 63 5.68 -0.53 -3.20
CA TYR A 63 6.42 -0.68 -1.96
C TYR A 63 7.92 -0.85 -2.18
N THR A 64 8.32 -1.58 -3.21
CA THR A 64 9.75 -1.73 -3.56
C THR A 64 10.38 -0.38 -3.87
N ARG A 65 9.74 0.43 -4.70
CA ARG A 65 10.24 1.76 -5.08
C ARG A 65 10.28 2.72 -3.89
N LEU A 66 9.21 2.75 -3.10
CA LEU A 66 9.11 3.59 -1.90
C LEU A 66 10.24 3.27 -0.91
N ILE A 67 10.39 2.00 -0.57
CA ILE A 67 11.37 1.56 0.44
C ILE A 67 12.80 1.71 -0.07
N ARG A 68 13.06 1.42 -1.35
CA ARG A 68 14.37 1.68 -1.96
C ARG A 68 14.76 3.16 -1.82
N GLY A 69 13.85 4.08 -2.12
CA GLY A 69 14.10 5.52 -1.96
C GLY A 69 14.48 5.89 -0.53
N GLN A 70 13.78 5.34 0.46
CA GLN A 70 14.07 5.54 1.88
C GLN A 70 15.44 4.95 2.28
N VAL A 71 15.74 3.75 1.82
CA VAL A 71 17.04 3.09 2.11
C VAL A 71 18.20 3.88 1.50
N LEU A 72 18.06 4.41 0.28
CA LEU A 72 19.07 5.27 -0.35
C LEU A 72 19.33 6.54 0.48
N SER A 73 18.28 7.19 0.98
CA SER A 73 18.41 8.36 1.87
C SER A 73 19.05 7.99 3.22
N LEU A 74 18.67 6.84 3.80
CA LEU A 74 19.20 6.40 5.09
C LEU A 74 20.65 5.97 5.03
N ARG A 75 21.13 5.40 3.92
CA ARG A 75 22.51 4.90 3.79
C ARG A 75 23.56 6.01 3.84
N GLU A 76 23.17 7.26 3.61
CA GLU A 76 24.03 8.44 3.67
C GLU A 76 24.00 9.12 5.06
N ARG A 77 23.18 8.63 5.99
CA ARG A 77 23.10 9.17 7.35
C ARG A 77 24.32 8.76 8.18
N GLU A 78 24.75 9.68 9.06
CA GLU A 78 25.94 9.53 9.90
C GLU A 78 25.99 8.23 10.69
N PHE A 79 24.86 7.78 11.26
CA PHE A 79 24.81 6.53 12.03
C PHE A 79 25.06 5.28 11.17
N VAL A 80 24.71 5.31 9.87
CA VAL A 80 24.98 4.21 8.94
C VAL A 80 26.45 4.26 8.50
N LEU A 81 26.97 5.46 8.26
CA LEU A 81 28.37 5.67 7.93
C LEU A 81 29.28 5.22 9.09
N ALA A 82 28.93 5.58 10.32
CA ALA A 82 29.63 5.12 11.52
C ALA A 82 29.62 3.59 11.66
N ALA A 83 28.47 2.94 11.40
CA ALA A 83 28.38 1.48 11.41
C ALA A 83 29.28 0.83 10.35
N ARG A 84 29.41 1.44 9.15
CA ARG A 84 30.32 0.96 8.11
C ARG A 84 31.79 1.13 8.50
N VAL A 85 32.17 2.26 9.10
CA VAL A 85 33.53 2.49 9.63
C VAL A 85 33.84 1.44 10.70
N ALA A 86 32.87 1.08 11.54
CA ALA A 86 33.02 0.01 12.52
C ALA A 86 32.98 -1.41 11.89
N ARG A 87 33.03 -1.52 10.55
CA ARG A 87 32.98 -2.80 9.79
C ARG A 87 31.75 -3.66 10.07
N ALA A 88 30.62 -3.06 10.41
CA ALA A 88 29.37 -3.79 10.53
C ALA A 88 28.96 -4.41 9.19
N GLY A 89 28.56 -5.67 9.21
CA GLY A 89 28.12 -6.39 8.00
C GLY A 89 26.85 -5.80 7.40
N THR A 90 26.68 -5.93 6.09
CA THR A 90 25.49 -5.41 5.36
C THR A 90 24.17 -5.95 5.92
N VAL A 91 24.11 -7.22 6.31
CA VAL A 91 22.91 -7.83 6.91
C VAL A 91 22.58 -7.18 8.25
N TRP A 92 23.58 -6.90 9.07
CA TRP A 92 23.39 -6.22 10.35
C TRP A 92 22.85 -4.79 10.15
N ILE A 93 23.42 -4.05 9.20
CA ILE A 93 22.92 -2.71 8.83
C ILE A 93 21.49 -2.79 8.33
N ALA A 94 21.17 -3.78 7.47
CA ALA A 94 19.82 -3.99 6.93
C ALA A 94 18.80 -4.21 8.06
N THR A 95 19.07 -5.12 8.97
CA THR A 95 18.12 -5.54 10.01
C THR A 95 18.07 -4.54 11.18
N ARG A 96 19.21 -4.01 11.61
CA ARG A 96 19.28 -3.17 12.81
C ARG A 96 19.01 -1.69 12.54
N HIS A 97 19.43 -1.18 11.40
CA HIS A 97 19.29 0.22 11.04
C HIS A 97 18.19 0.46 9.98
N MET A 98 18.24 -0.24 8.84
CA MET A 98 17.32 0.04 7.74
C MET A 98 15.89 -0.42 8.07
N ALA A 99 15.70 -1.70 8.43
CA ALA A 99 14.36 -2.25 8.71
C ALA A 99 13.64 -1.47 9.80
N ARG A 100 14.35 -1.08 10.88
CA ARG A 100 13.74 -0.33 11.98
C ARG A 100 13.29 1.08 11.56
N ASN A 101 14.07 1.78 10.75
CA ASN A 101 13.71 3.12 10.27
C ASN A 101 12.65 3.09 9.18
N VAL A 102 12.64 2.05 8.34
CA VAL A 102 11.65 1.82 7.30
C VAL A 102 10.30 1.45 7.89
N LEU A 103 10.26 0.76 9.05
CA LEU A 103 9.03 0.27 9.66
C LEU A 103 8.04 1.40 9.98
N SER A 104 8.49 2.55 10.48
CA SER A 104 7.63 3.70 10.77
C SER A 104 6.93 4.21 9.50
N ILE A 105 7.67 4.33 8.41
CA ILE A 105 7.14 4.76 7.11
C ILE A 105 6.16 3.72 6.56
N LEU A 106 6.49 2.43 6.71
CA LEU A 106 5.60 1.34 6.30
C LEU A 106 4.28 1.34 7.05
N VAL A 107 4.29 1.54 8.36
CA VAL A 107 3.06 1.57 9.17
C VAL A 107 2.14 2.68 8.68
N VAL A 108 2.66 3.87 8.44
CA VAL A 108 1.89 5.00 7.90
C VAL A 108 1.36 4.66 6.50
N GLN A 109 2.22 4.19 5.60
CA GLN A 109 1.82 3.88 4.23
C GLN A 109 0.76 2.77 4.17
N VAL A 110 0.94 1.69 4.93
CA VAL A 110 -0.04 0.60 5.00
C VAL A 110 -1.39 1.10 5.53
N SER A 111 -1.39 2.00 6.53
CA SER A 111 -2.63 2.56 7.07
C SER A 111 -3.42 3.34 6.03
N LEU A 112 -2.74 4.13 5.19
CA LEU A 112 -3.37 4.86 4.08
C LEU A 112 -3.83 3.90 2.96
N ASP A 113 -3.04 2.88 2.67
CA ASP A 113 -3.34 1.93 1.60
C ASP A 113 -4.49 0.98 1.94
N VAL A 114 -4.87 0.82 3.22
CA VAL A 114 -6.06 0.03 3.61
C VAL A 114 -7.32 0.61 2.96
N GLY A 115 -7.52 1.92 3.03
CA GLY A 115 -8.66 2.60 2.39
C GLY A 115 -8.68 2.36 0.87
N TYR A 116 -7.53 2.49 0.22
CA TYR A 116 -7.41 2.20 -1.21
C TYR A 116 -7.68 0.73 -1.54
N ALA A 117 -7.16 -0.21 -0.74
CA ALA A 117 -7.37 -1.64 -0.95
C ALA A 117 -8.86 -2.02 -0.83
N ILE A 118 -9.58 -1.47 0.15
CA ILE A 118 -11.03 -1.64 0.30
C ILE A 118 -11.74 -1.13 -0.95
N LEU A 119 -11.43 0.10 -1.38
CA LEU A 119 -12.07 0.70 -2.57
C LEU A 119 -11.77 -0.10 -3.83
N ALA A 120 -10.53 -0.52 -4.05
CA ALA A 120 -10.11 -1.30 -5.21
C ALA A 120 -10.78 -2.69 -5.23
N THR A 121 -10.85 -3.38 -4.08
CA THR A 121 -11.53 -4.66 -3.95
C THR A 121 -13.02 -4.53 -4.25
N SER A 122 -13.70 -3.54 -3.67
CA SER A 122 -15.11 -3.28 -3.91
C SER A 122 -15.38 -2.88 -5.36
N SER A 123 -14.48 -2.13 -5.99
CA SER A 123 -14.58 -1.79 -7.41
C SER A 123 -14.48 -3.03 -8.32
N LEU A 124 -13.56 -3.97 -8.00
CA LEU A 124 -13.46 -5.24 -8.73
C LEU A 124 -14.68 -6.14 -8.47
N SER A 125 -15.24 -6.13 -7.27
CA SER A 125 -16.51 -6.82 -6.95
C SER A 125 -17.69 -6.22 -7.71
N PHE A 126 -17.73 -4.88 -7.81
CA PHE A 126 -18.74 -4.17 -8.63
C PHE A 126 -18.67 -4.58 -10.12
N LEU A 127 -17.46 -4.87 -10.64
CA LEU A 127 -17.26 -5.39 -12.00
C LEU A 127 -17.54 -6.90 -12.13
N GLY A 128 -17.95 -7.57 -11.06
CA GLY A 128 -18.25 -9.01 -11.05
C GLY A 128 -17.01 -9.91 -10.92
N LEU A 129 -15.83 -9.35 -10.65
CA LEU A 129 -14.58 -10.10 -10.51
C LEU A 129 -14.25 -10.49 -9.06
N GLY A 130 -14.94 -9.88 -8.09
CA GLY A 130 -14.69 -10.08 -6.67
C GLY A 130 -15.65 -11.06 -6.00
N ALA A 131 -16.20 -10.66 -4.87
CA ALA A 131 -17.13 -11.46 -4.08
C ALA A 131 -18.37 -11.84 -4.90
N GLN A 132 -18.78 -13.11 -4.76
CA GLN A 132 -19.98 -13.64 -5.40
C GLN A 132 -21.07 -13.91 -4.35
N PRO A 133 -22.36 -13.74 -4.70
CA PRO A 133 -23.44 -14.13 -3.81
C PRO A 133 -23.29 -15.58 -3.32
N PRO A 134 -23.61 -15.87 -2.05
CA PRO A 134 -24.24 -15.01 -1.03
C PRO A 134 -23.27 -14.20 -0.17
N SER A 135 -22.01 -14.03 -0.57
CA SER A 135 -20.99 -13.32 0.21
C SER A 135 -21.35 -11.84 0.34
N PRO A 136 -21.53 -11.29 1.56
CA PRO A 136 -21.86 -9.88 1.74
C PRO A 136 -20.61 -9.02 1.49
N GLU A 137 -20.62 -8.20 0.43
CA GLU A 137 -19.56 -7.25 0.09
C GLU A 137 -20.17 -6.01 -0.54
N TRP A 138 -19.74 -4.83 -0.12
CA TRP A 138 -20.39 -3.56 -0.50
C TRP A 138 -20.36 -3.29 -2.01
N GLY A 139 -19.26 -3.58 -2.70
CA GLY A 139 -19.16 -3.38 -4.15
C GLY A 139 -20.11 -4.29 -4.92
N ALA A 140 -20.25 -5.55 -4.49
CA ALA A 140 -21.21 -6.50 -5.05
C ALA A 140 -22.66 -6.04 -4.79
N ILE A 141 -22.96 -5.55 -3.57
CA ILE A 141 -24.28 -5.00 -3.21
C ILE A 141 -24.62 -3.77 -4.06
N VAL A 142 -23.66 -2.87 -4.29
CA VAL A 142 -23.84 -1.71 -5.17
C VAL A 142 -24.11 -2.15 -6.60
N ALA A 143 -23.39 -3.16 -7.10
CA ALA A 143 -23.60 -3.69 -8.45
C ALA A 143 -24.97 -4.30 -8.64
N GLU A 144 -25.44 -5.09 -7.68
CA GLU A 144 -26.77 -5.72 -7.71
C GLU A 144 -27.88 -4.67 -7.61
N GLY A 145 -27.78 -3.74 -6.66
CA GLY A 145 -28.75 -2.67 -6.46
C GLY A 145 -28.87 -1.71 -7.63
N ARG A 146 -27.85 -1.63 -8.53
CA ARG A 146 -27.90 -0.81 -9.74
C ARG A 146 -29.10 -1.14 -10.63
N SER A 147 -29.50 -2.40 -10.71
CA SER A 147 -30.64 -2.84 -11.49
C SER A 147 -31.99 -2.33 -10.94
N TYR A 148 -32.02 -1.93 -9.68
CA TYR A 148 -33.20 -1.47 -8.96
C TYR A 148 -33.15 0.03 -8.62
N ILE A 149 -32.27 0.81 -9.25
CA ILE A 149 -32.01 2.21 -8.87
C ILE A 149 -33.27 3.10 -8.94
N GLN A 150 -34.23 2.79 -9.81
CA GLN A 150 -35.48 3.55 -9.95
C GLN A 150 -36.54 3.17 -8.92
N THR A 151 -36.52 1.94 -8.39
CA THR A 151 -37.53 1.41 -7.48
C THR A 151 -37.02 1.24 -6.05
N ALA A 152 -35.73 0.96 -5.88
CA ALA A 152 -35.08 0.71 -4.59
C ALA A 152 -33.67 1.36 -4.55
N TRP A 153 -33.61 2.67 -4.86
CA TRP A 153 -32.35 3.44 -4.92
C TRP A 153 -31.53 3.34 -3.64
N TRP A 154 -32.16 3.15 -2.49
CA TRP A 154 -31.49 3.05 -1.19
C TRP A 154 -30.56 1.86 -1.09
N TRP A 155 -30.79 0.78 -1.83
CA TRP A 155 -29.97 -0.43 -1.81
C TRP A 155 -28.50 -0.11 -2.19
N SER A 156 -28.26 0.42 -3.38
CA SER A 156 -26.91 0.86 -3.80
C SER A 156 -26.39 2.05 -3.00
N THR A 157 -27.26 3.00 -2.66
CA THR A 157 -26.86 4.24 -1.98
C THR A 157 -26.31 3.97 -0.58
N PHE A 158 -27.01 3.18 0.23
CA PHE A 158 -26.52 2.91 1.60
C PHE A 158 -25.28 2.03 1.61
N ALA A 159 -25.17 1.06 0.70
CA ALA A 159 -23.94 0.28 0.55
C ALA A 159 -22.75 1.17 0.10
N GLY A 160 -22.98 2.08 -0.85
CA GLY A 160 -21.99 3.05 -1.29
C GLY A 160 -21.57 4.03 -0.18
N ILE A 161 -22.52 4.53 0.61
CA ILE A 161 -22.22 5.39 1.78
C ILE A 161 -21.40 4.62 2.82
N ALA A 162 -21.78 3.39 3.15
CA ALA A 162 -21.04 2.56 4.10
C ALA A 162 -19.60 2.34 3.64
N LEU A 163 -19.39 2.05 2.35
CA LEU A 163 -18.06 1.92 1.75
C LEU A 163 -17.29 3.24 1.86
N ALA A 164 -17.88 4.36 1.48
CA ALA A 164 -17.24 5.68 1.51
C ALA A 164 -16.84 6.09 2.95
N LEU A 165 -17.72 5.89 3.91
CA LEU A 165 -17.44 6.19 5.33
C LEU A 165 -16.33 5.30 5.89
N THR A 166 -16.28 4.04 5.49
CA THR A 166 -15.22 3.11 5.90
C THR A 166 -13.86 3.55 5.33
N VAL A 167 -13.81 3.86 4.04
CA VAL A 167 -12.58 4.36 3.38
C VAL A 167 -12.13 5.68 4.02
N LEU A 168 -13.06 6.61 4.27
CA LEU A 168 -12.76 7.87 4.95
C LEU A 168 -12.21 7.62 6.36
N GLY A 169 -12.82 6.71 7.13
CA GLY A 169 -12.36 6.35 8.47
C GLY A 169 -10.93 5.82 8.47
N PHE A 170 -10.59 4.92 7.55
CA PHE A 170 -9.21 4.41 7.42
C PHE A 170 -8.22 5.48 6.97
N ASN A 171 -8.60 6.39 6.08
CA ASN A 171 -7.74 7.50 5.67
C ASN A 171 -7.45 8.44 6.86
N LEU A 172 -8.49 8.82 7.63
CA LEU A 172 -8.32 9.66 8.82
C LEU A 172 -7.46 8.98 9.90
N LEU A 173 -7.62 7.66 10.09
CA LEU A 173 -6.76 6.89 10.98
C LEU A 173 -5.31 6.87 10.50
N GLY A 174 -5.09 6.72 9.19
CA GLY A 174 -3.77 6.75 8.58
C GLY A 174 -3.08 8.10 8.75
N ASP A 175 -3.80 9.19 8.53
CA ASP A 175 -3.31 10.56 8.73
C ASP A 175 -2.99 10.81 10.21
N GLY A 176 -3.88 10.43 11.13
CA GLY A 176 -3.63 10.55 12.56
C GLY A 176 -2.42 9.74 13.04
N LEU A 177 -2.21 8.56 12.46
CA LEU A 177 -1.05 7.72 12.77
C LEU A 177 0.24 8.34 12.23
N ARG A 178 0.19 8.96 11.05
CA ARG A 178 1.30 9.72 10.48
C ARG A 178 1.70 10.88 11.38
N ASP A 179 0.74 11.68 11.82
CA ASP A 179 0.98 12.84 12.70
C ASP A 179 1.55 12.42 14.07
N TRP A 180 1.13 11.25 14.56
CA TRP A 180 1.64 10.71 15.81
C TRP A 180 3.07 10.18 15.71
N ILE A 181 3.44 9.58 14.56
CA ILE A 181 4.76 8.98 14.31
C ILE A 181 5.78 10.04 13.86
N ASP A 182 5.37 11.16 13.23
CA ASP A 182 6.29 12.20 12.75
C ASP A 182 6.61 13.22 13.86
N PRO A 183 7.86 13.20 14.42
CA PRO A 183 8.24 14.10 15.50
C PRO A 183 8.37 15.57 15.05
N ARG A 184 8.46 15.83 13.74
CA ARG A 184 8.71 17.18 13.20
C ARG A 184 7.50 18.09 13.33
N LEU A 185 6.30 17.55 13.36
CA LEU A 185 5.06 18.30 13.54
C LEU A 185 4.86 18.77 15.00
N ARG A 186 5.48 18.11 15.98
CA ARG A 186 5.40 18.51 17.40
C ARG A 186 6.14 19.80 17.72
N GLY A 187 7.14 20.21 16.91
CA GLY A 187 7.91 21.44 17.11
C GLY A 187 7.24 22.71 16.62
N SER A 188 6.25 22.63 15.71
CA SER A 188 5.58 23.81 15.15
C SER A 188 4.41 24.32 15.99
N ILE A 189 3.85 23.50 16.87
CA ILE A 189 2.73 23.88 17.75
C ILE A 189 3.22 24.58 19.02
N GLY A 190 4.49 24.38 19.43
CA GLY A 190 5.10 25.03 20.60
C GLY A 190 5.63 26.46 20.35
N GLY A 191 5.73 26.90 19.11
CA GLY A 191 6.30 28.19 18.72
C GLY A 191 5.31 29.37 18.63
N LEU A 192 4.05 29.21 19.00
CA LEU A 192 3.02 30.26 18.98
C LEU A 192 2.62 30.73 20.37
N GLN A 193 3.40 30.42 21.41
CA GLN A 193 3.15 30.87 22.81
C GLN A 193 4.31 31.65 23.41
N GLU A 194 5.13 32.35 22.61
CA GLU A 194 6.01 33.41 23.14
C GLU A 194 5.75 34.74 22.43
#